data_e0b2a46321f7e61c50ec15813c4a6957
#
_entry.id   e0b2a46321f7e61c50ec15813c4a6957
#
_cell.length_a   1.000
_cell.length_b   1.000
_cell.length_c   1.000
_cell.angle_alpha   90.00
_cell.angle_beta   90.00
_cell.angle_gamma   90.00
#
_symmetry.space_group_name_H-M   'P 1'
#
loop_
_entity.id
_entity.type
_entity.pdbx_description
1 polymer ?
#
loop_
_entity_poly.entity_id
_entity_poly.type
_entity_poly.pdbx_seq_one_letter_code
_entity_poly.pdbx_strand_id
1 'polypeptide(L)'
;MKYTEDYQIEFKDCDENRRLKIPALVDLLMQTSEHQLDQGGAGTDDLLKRGLGWVVTQYRFDINQLPKPKDKVKLSTIASGYNRFFEYRDFGVDDEAGNSLVDVKSQWVMLDLKKRHMVPADLKMMED
;
A
#
# COMPACT_ATOMS: atom_id res chain seq x y z
N MET A 1 -6.49 -9.52 7.05
CA MET A 1 -7.84 -8.98 6.80
C MET A 1 -7.75 -7.82 5.82
N LYS A 2 -8.66 -7.78 4.87
CA LYS A 2 -8.69 -6.72 3.85
C LYS A 2 -9.20 -5.42 4.45
N TYR A 3 -8.47 -4.34 4.21
CA TYR A 3 -8.83 -2.99 4.64
C TYR A 3 -9.19 -2.16 3.40
N THR A 4 -10.27 -1.41 3.47
CA THR A 4 -10.74 -0.59 2.35
C THR A 4 -11.02 0.83 2.79
N GLU A 5 -10.79 1.78 1.88
CA GLU A 5 -11.12 3.20 2.05
C GLU A 5 -11.76 3.73 0.78
N ASP A 6 -12.68 4.68 0.95
CA ASP A 6 -13.23 5.42 -0.18
C ASP A 6 -12.33 6.62 -0.47
N TYR A 7 -12.15 6.93 -1.75
CA TYR A 7 -11.38 8.08 -2.18
C TYR A 7 -11.97 8.66 -3.46
N GLN A 8 -11.95 9.98 -3.58
CA GLN A 8 -12.32 10.64 -4.82
C GLN A 8 -11.05 11.18 -5.48
N ILE A 9 -10.80 10.75 -6.72
CA ILE A 9 -9.62 11.16 -7.47
C ILE A 9 -9.67 12.68 -7.69
N GLU A 10 -8.57 13.36 -7.38
CA GLU A 10 -8.45 14.81 -7.51
C GLU A 10 -7.71 15.17 -8.79
N PHE A 11 -7.96 16.37 -9.29
CA PHE A 11 -7.28 16.87 -10.47
C PHE A 11 -5.75 16.83 -10.34
N LYS A 12 -5.23 17.15 -9.16
CA LYS A 12 -3.77 17.15 -8.89
C LYS A 12 -3.14 15.76 -9.01
N ASP A 13 -3.94 14.71 -8.85
CA ASP A 13 -3.47 13.32 -8.91
C ASP A 13 -3.29 12.82 -10.35
N CYS A 14 -3.73 13.60 -11.32
CA CYS A 14 -3.83 13.18 -12.71
C CYS A 14 -2.86 13.94 -13.62
N ASP A 15 -2.53 13.31 -14.75
CA ASP A 15 -1.67 13.90 -15.77
C ASP A 15 -2.46 14.76 -16.76
N GLU A 16 -1.78 15.25 -17.82
CA GLU A 16 -2.40 16.09 -18.84
C GLU A 16 -3.45 15.35 -19.68
N ASN A 17 -3.44 14.02 -19.66
CA ASN A 17 -4.44 13.18 -20.31
C ASN A 17 -5.62 12.88 -19.40
N ARG A 18 -5.67 13.49 -18.22
CA ARG A 18 -6.71 13.30 -17.21
C ARG A 18 -6.79 11.85 -16.75
N ARG A 19 -5.63 11.25 -16.47
CA ARG A 19 -5.53 9.90 -15.91
C ARG A 19 -4.65 9.94 -14.67
N LEU A 20 -5.01 9.13 -13.67
CA LEU A 20 -4.23 9.01 -12.44
C LEU A 20 -2.77 8.69 -12.75
N LYS A 21 -1.85 9.48 -12.21
CA LYS A 21 -0.41 9.26 -12.36
C LYS A 21 0.02 8.06 -11.52
N ILE A 22 0.98 7.28 -12.03
CA ILE A 22 1.52 6.13 -11.26
C ILE A 22 2.11 6.55 -9.92
N PRO A 23 2.93 7.61 -9.80
CA PRO A 23 3.40 8.04 -8.49
C PRO A 23 2.26 8.42 -7.52
N ALA A 24 1.22 9.08 -8.01
CA ALA A 24 0.05 9.40 -7.18
C ALA A 24 -0.69 8.13 -6.74
N LEU A 25 -0.84 7.15 -7.63
CA LEU A 25 -1.42 5.86 -7.30
C LEU A 25 -0.65 5.19 -6.15
N VAL A 26 0.67 5.13 -6.26
CA VAL A 26 1.53 4.54 -5.22
C VAL A 26 1.33 5.26 -3.90
N ASP A 27 1.34 6.60 -3.90
CA ASP A 27 1.15 7.39 -2.68
C ASP A 27 -0.20 7.09 -2.00
N LEU A 28 -1.27 6.99 -2.79
CA LEU A 28 -2.60 6.65 -2.26
C LEU A 28 -2.63 5.27 -1.64
N LEU A 29 -2.02 4.28 -2.29
CA LEU A 29 -1.99 2.91 -1.77
C LEU A 29 -1.11 2.81 -0.53
N MET A 30 0.01 3.52 -0.48
CA MET A 30 0.86 3.57 0.71
C MET A 30 0.12 4.20 1.88
N GLN A 31 -0.63 5.27 1.64
CA GLN A 31 -1.44 5.90 2.68
C GLN A 31 -2.51 4.94 3.22
N THR A 32 -3.16 4.19 2.34
CA THR A 32 -4.17 3.21 2.75
C THR A 32 -3.55 2.13 3.63
N SER A 33 -2.38 1.61 3.27
CA SER A 33 -1.71 0.59 4.09
C SER A 33 -1.23 1.18 5.41
N GLU A 34 -0.77 2.42 5.44
CA GLU A 34 -0.37 3.11 6.67
C GLU A 34 -1.55 3.24 7.63
N HIS A 35 -2.73 3.58 7.14
CA HIS A 35 -3.94 3.65 7.98
C HIS A 35 -4.27 2.30 8.61
N GLN A 36 -4.16 1.20 7.85
CA GLN A 36 -4.39 -0.13 8.40
C GLN A 36 -3.35 -0.49 9.46
N LEU A 37 -2.07 -0.25 9.17
CA LEU A 37 -0.98 -0.58 10.09
C LEU A 37 -1.05 0.24 11.39
N ASP A 38 -1.45 1.51 11.30
CA ASP A 38 -1.64 2.37 12.47
C ASP A 38 -2.70 1.78 13.42
N GLN A 39 -3.77 1.21 12.89
CA GLN A 39 -4.80 0.59 13.71
C GLN A 39 -4.26 -0.61 14.52
N GLY A 40 -3.27 -1.32 13.96
CA GLY A 40 -2.63 -2.45 14.63
C GLY A 40 -1.38 -2.10 15.43
N GLY A 41 -1.03 -0.81 15.54
CA GLY A 41 0.18 -0.39 16.25
C GLY A 41 1.48 -0.67 15.50
N ALA A 42 1.41 -0.86 14.18
CA ALA A 42 2.57 -1.19 13.32
C ALA A 42 2.79 -0.13 12.23
N GLY A 43 2.26 1.07 12.41
CA GLY A 43 2.47 2.17 11.47
C GLY A 43 3.90 2.70 11.52
N THR A 44 4.20 3.61 10.61
CA THR A 44 5.56 4.17 10.47
C THR A 44 6.11 4.73 11.76
N ASP A 45 5.30 5.53 12.50
CA ASP A 45 5.76 6.13 13.75
C ASP A 45 6.03 5.08 14.83
N ASP A 46 5.20 4.04 14.91
CA ASP A 46 5.40 2.95 15.87
C ASP A 46 6.69 2.21 15.59
N LEU A 47 6.97 1.92 14.33
CA LEU A 47 8.20 1.23 13.92
C LEU A 47 9.44 2.10 14.15
N LEU A 48 9.34 3.41 13.85
CA LEU A 48 10.46 4.34 14.07
C LEU A 48 10.88 4.38 15.53
N LYS A 49 9.94 4.33 16.46
CA LYS A 49 10.25 4.27 17.90
C LYS A 49 11.06 3.03 18.27
N ARG A 50 10.93 1.97 17.49
CA ARG A 50 11.65 0.71 17.66
C ARG A 50 12.91 0.64 16.80
N GLY A 51 13.23 1.70 16.05
CA GLY A 51 14.37 1.74 15.14
C GLY A 51 14.20 0.89 13.91
N LEU A 52 12.97 0.66 13.50
CA LEU A 52 12.61 -0.22 12.37
C LEU A 52 11.87 0.56 11.27
N GLY A 53 11.92 0.03 10.06
CA GLY A 53 11.16 0.59 8.95
C GLY A 53 10.89 -0.46 7.88
N TRP A 54 9.75 -0.34 7.20
CA TRP A 54 9.41 -1.13 6.05
C TRP A 54 10.00 -0.50 4.78
N VAL A 55 10.57 -1.34 3.91
CA VAL A 55 11.07 -0.91 2.61
C VAL A 55 10.46 -1.82 1.54
N VAL A 56 9.85 -1.21 0.54
CA VAL A 56 9.34 -1.95 -0.61
C VAL A 56 10.51 -2.33 -1.52
N THR A 57 10.54 -3.59 -1.93
CA THR A 57 11.59 -4.09 -2.83
C THR A 57 11.10 -4.32 -4.24
N GLN A 58 9.79 -4.51 -4.41
CA GLN A 58 9.23 -4.84 -5.71
C GLN A 58 7.74 -4.51 -5.75
N TYR A 59 7.32 -3.95 -6.89
CA TYR A 59 5.91 -3.78 -7.25
C TYR A 59 5.61 -4.49 -8.56
N ARG A 60 4.41 -5.04 -8.66
CA ARG A 60 3.84 -5.52 -9.92
C ARG A 60 2.47 -4.90 -10.11
N PHE A 61 2.29 -4.18 -11.21
CA PHE A 61 1.05 -3.48 -11.54
C PHE A 61 0.31 -4.22 -12.63
N ASP A 62 -0.98 -4.49 -12.41
CA ASP A 62 -1.90 -4.94 -13.44
C ASP A 62 -2.96 -3.85 -13.59
N ILE A 63 -2.87 -3.06 -14.66
CA ILE A 63 -3.72 -1.88 -14.86
C ILE A 63 -4.73 -2.17 -15.96
N ASN A 64 -6.01 -2.23 -15.58
CA ASN A 64 -7.11 -2.34 -16.53
C ASN A 64 -7.50 -0.97 -17.06
N GLN A 65 -7.65 0.00 -16.16
CA GLN A 65 -8.00 1.37 -16.53
C GLN A 65 -7.60 2.30 -15.39
N LEU A 66 -6.87 3.37 -15.71
CA LEU A 66 -6.53 4.38 -14.71
C LEU A 66 -7.72 5.30 -14.49
N PRO A 67 -8.05 5.62 -13.22
CA PRO A 67 -9.13 6.54 -12.90
C PRO A 67 -8.89 7.96 -13.45
N LYS A 68 -9.98 8.70 -13.55
CA LYS A 68 -10.01 10.11 -13.99
C LYS A 68 -10.32 11.02 -12.81
N PRO A 69 -10.07 12.34 -12.94
CA PRO A 69 -10.48 13.30 -11.91
C PRO A 69 -11.97 13.16 -11.61
N LYS A 70 -12.32 13.25 -10.33
CA LYS A 70 -13.67 13.14 -9.77
C LYS A 70 -14.22 11.72 -9.69
N ASP A 71 -13.53 10.72 -10.26
CA ASP A 71 -13.96 9.33 -10.09
C ASP A 71 -13.90 8.95 -8.61
N LYS A 72 -14.94 8.28 -8.15
CA LYS A 72 -14.98 7.72 -6.79
C LYS A 72 -14.51 6.28 -6.86
N VAL A 73 -13.54 5.94 -6.03
CA VAL A 73 -12.92 4.60 -6.04
C VAL A 73 -12.84 4.05 -4.63
N LYS A 74 -12.70 2.73 -4.54
CA LYS A 74 -12.34 2.05 -3.29
C LYS A 74 -10.89 1.63 -3.40
N LEU A 75 -10.09 2.07 -2.43
CA LEU A 75 -8.71 1.65 -2.27
C LEU A 75 -8.68 0.51 -1.26
N SER A 76 -7.96 -0.56 -1.56
CA SER A 76 -7.88 -1.71 -0.66
C SER A 76 -6.45 -2.18 -0.48
N THR A 77 -6.21 -2.82 0.67
CA THR A 77 -4.93 -3.45 0.96
C THR A 77 -5.15 -4.67 1.85
N ILE A 78 -4.32 -5.69 1.63
CA ILE A 78 -4.32 -6.90 2.44
C ILE A 78 -2.93 -7.52 2.43
N ALA A 79 -2.48 -7.96 3.62
CA ALA A 79 -1.27 -8.77 3.70
C ALA A 79 -1.60 -10.13 3.06
N SER A 80 -0.89 -10.48 1.98
CA SER A 80 -1.20 -11.66 1.17
C SER A 80 -0.30 -12.85 1.50
N GLY A 81 0.77 -12.65 2.28
CA GLY A 81 1.66 -13.71 2.71
C GLY A 81 2.90 -13.14 3.37
N TYR A 82 3.68 -14.01 3.98
CA TYR A 82 4.96 -13.62 4.58
C TYR A 82 5.84 -14.84 4.80
N ASN A 83 7.13 -14.57 4.91
CA ASN A 83 8.11 -15.53 5.41
C ASN A 83 9.05 -14.78 6.36
N ARG A 84 10.19 -15.38 6.71
CA ARG A 84 11.07 -14.81 7.73
C ARG A 84 11.50 -13.36 7.45
N PHE A 85 11.80 -13.02 6.19
CA PHE A 85 12.34 -11.71 5.82
C PHE A 85 11.39 -10.86 4.99
N PHE A 86 10.42 -11.47 4.30
CA PHE A 86 9.57 -10.77 3.36
C PHE A 86 8.13 -10.75 3.81
N GLU A 87 7.47 -9.63 3.59
CA GLU A 87 6.02 -9.53 3.63
C GLU A 87 5.53 -9.25 2.22
N TYR A 88 4.43 -9.87 1.85
CA TYR A 88 3.74 -9.65 0.57
C TYR A 88 2.42 -8.95 0.84
N ARG A 89 2.15 -7.92 0.08
CA ARG A 89 0.94 -7.13 0.27
C ARG A 89 0.31 -6.81 -1.07
N ASP A 90 -1.01 -7.05 -1.16
CA ASP A 90 -1.78 -6.76 -2.34
C ASP A 90 -2.58 -5.48 -2.12
N PHE A 91 -2.70 -4.69 -3.19
CA PHE A 91 -3.50 -3.48 -3.20
C PHE A 91 -4.47 -3.55 -4.37
N GLY A 92 -5.58 -2.83 -4.24
CA GLY A 92 -6.55 -2.73 -5.31
C GLY A 92 -7.17 -1.36 -5.39
N VAL A 93 -7.59 -1.02 -6.60
CA VAL A 93 -8.43 0.15 -6.86
C VAL A 93 -9.63 -0.35 -7.63
N ASP A 94 -10.82 -0.22 -7.05
CA ASP A 94 -12.08 -0.63 -7.66
C ASP A 94 -12.95 0.59 -7.92
N ASP A 95 -13.80 0.53 -8.94
CA ASP A 95 -14.82 1.56 -9.16
C ASP A 95 -16.01 1.34 -8.21
N GLU A 96 -16.99 2.25 -8.28
CA GLU A 96 -18.18 2.16 -7.41
C GLU A 96 -19.01 0.91 -7.66
N ALA A 97 -18.94 0.35 -8.86
CA ALA A 97 -19.66 -0.87 -9.22
C ALA A 97 -18.93 -2.15 -8.81
N GLY A 98 -17.72 -2.02 -8.25
CA GLY A 98 -16.92 -3.17 -7.82
C GLY A 98 -16.02 -3.75 -8.89
N ASN A 99 -15.87 -3.07 -10.04
CA ASN A 99 -14.96 -3.52 -11.09
C ASN A 99 -13.52 -3.15 -10.73
N SER A 100 -12.59 -4.09 -10.92
CA SER A 100 -11.18 -3.85 -10.67
C SER A 100 -10.60 -2.92 -11.74
N LEU A 101 -10.07 -1.78 -11.30
CA LEU A 101 -9.37 -0.84 -12.18
C LEU A 101 -7.87 -1.11 -12.17
N VAL A 102 -7.29 -1.35 -11.00
CA VAL A 102 -5.86 -1.62 -10.82
C VAL A 102 -5.67 -2.66 -9.74
N ASP A 103 -4.81 -3.63 -10.00
CA ASP A 103 -4.30 -4.56 -8.99
C ASP A 103 -2.80 -4.37 -8.85
N VAL A 104 -2.31 -4.33 -7.63
CA VAL A 104 -0.88 -4.18 -7.35
C VAL A 104 -0.44 -5.24 -6.35
N LYS A 105 0.65 -5.92 -6.67
CA LYS A 105 1.31 -6.85 -5.75
C LYS A 105 2.64 -6.24 -5.33
N SER A 106 2.97 -6.33 -4.05
CA SER A 106 4.20 -5.75 -3.53
C SER A 106 4.93 -6.70 -2.59
N GLN A 107 6.24 -6.51 -2.52
CA GLN A 107 7.12 -7.27 -1.64
C GLN A 107 7.91 -6.29 -0.78
N TRP A 108 7.98 -6.58 0.51
CA TRP A 108 8.56 -5.68 1.51
C TRP A 108 9.56 -6.40 2.38
N VAL A 109 10.51 -5.65 2.90
CA VAL A 109 11.45 -6.11 3.94
C VAL A 109 11.45 -5.12 5.09
N MET A 110 11.78 -5.62 6.28
CA MET A 110 11.96 -4.76 7.44
C MET A 110 13.46 -4.50 7.62
N LEU A 111 13.81 -3.23 7.84
CA LEU A 111 15.18 -2.81 8.09
C LEU A 111 15.36 -2.33 9.52
N ASP A 112 16.52 -2.67 10.09
CA ASP A 112 17.06 -1.97 11.25
C ASP A 112 17.68 -0.68 10.73
N LEU A 113 17.12 0.46 11.11
CA LEU A 113 17.51 1.77 10.58
C LEU A 113 18.89 2.23 11.06
N LYS A 114 19.33 1.75 12.21
CA LYS A 114 20.67 2.08 12.73
C LYS A 114 21.75 1.27 12.02
N LYS A 115 21.54 -0.05 11.92
CA LYS A 115 22.50 -0.98 11.34
C LYS A 115 22.39 -1.08 9.83
N ARG A 116 21.27 -0.61 9.27
CA ARG A 116 20.99 -0.58 7.83
C ARG A 116 21.05 -1.96 7.18
N HIS A 117 20.53 -2.98 7.85
CA HIS A 117 20.39 -4.31 7.28
C HIS A 117 18.99 -4.88 7.55
N MET A 118 18.64 -5.89 6.77
CA MET A 118 17.36 -6.59 6.94
C MET A 118 17.32 -7.32 8.26
N VAL A 119 16.15 -7.28 8.90
CA VAL A 119 15.87 -8.06 10.10
C VAL A 119 14.61 -8.90 9.85
N PRO A 120 14.44 -10.03 10.58
CA PRO A 120 13.19 -10.77 10.48
C PRO A 120 12.02 -9.90 10.91
N ALA A 121 10.92 -9.96 10.15
CA ALA A 121 9.71 -9.25 10.50
C ALA A 121 9.08 -9.86 11.75
N ASP A 122 8.42 -9.01 12.55
CA ASP A 122 7.66 -9.49 13.70
C ASP A 122 6.34 -10.05 13.18
N LEU A 123 6.16 -11.36 13.31
CA LEU A 123 4.97 -12.06 12.82
C LEU A 123 3.67 -11.53 13.43
N LYS A 124 3.73 -11.06 14.67
CA LYS A 124 2.57 -10.45 15.32
C LYS A 124 2.09 -9.21 14.61
N MET A 125 3.00 -8.39 14.11
CA MET A 125 2.63 -7.18 13.36
C MET A 125 2.04 -7.52 12.01
N MET A 126 2.41 -8.66 11.43
CA MET A 126 1.96 -9.06 10.10
C MET A 126 0.58 -9.71 10.10
N GLU A 127 0.11 -10.17 11.25
CA GLU A 127 -1.21 -10.81 11.41
C GLU A 127 -2.35 -9.81 11.57
N ASP A 128 -2.06 -8.56 11.85
CA ASP A 128 -3.07 -7.52 12.10
C ASP A 128 -3.66 -6.91 10.81
#